data_e5f4e293bd207b118c6c1f61201435d8
#
_entry.id   e5f4e293bd207b118c6c1f61201435d8
#
_cell.length_a   1.000
_cell.length_b   1.000
_cell.length_c   1.000
_cell.angle_alpha   90.00
_cell.angle_beta   90.00
_cell.angle_gamma   90.00
#
_symmetry.space_group_name_H-M   'P 1'
#
loop_
_entity.id
_entity.type
_entity.pdbx_description
1 polymer ?
#
loop_
_entity_poly.entity_id
_entity_poly.type
_entity_poly.pdbx_seq_one_letter_code
_entity_poly.pdbx_strand_id
1 'polypeptide(L)'
;MAKSGKDKFRIKSERLPEFISKLEDLTKISDSIKIKIESDNTMMYSILGKATVLAFKNYNIPTSELFEVKDDLEYGIDIIILNAKKFVKNLNFLKENEKVTIEITHKESQEDDTIMDARALQIVGGKLKVNWIGGEHYEIKDMNKKKLDQGLNIKNSRWSFNIDKSDFADIKKLSSINGDRILQIGVNAGKVVISETAAWEMEIDTIDAERSANLILNKKFLGCINDSDSIQFHIFDNFMLVKHEDSNLMLSFEQNWDEEDE
;
A
#
# COMPACT_ATOMS: atom_id res chain seq x y z
N MET A 1 18.71 8.51 -29.50
CA MET A 1 18.43 9.56 -28.50
C MET A 1 17.24 9.08 -27.69
N ALA A 2 17.32 9.08 -26.34
CA ALA A 2 16.18 8.67 -25.53
C ALA A 2 15.00 9.62 -25.77
N LYS A 3 13.82 9.05 -25.95
CA LYS A 3 12.59 9.83 -26.13
C LYS A 3 12.32 10.61 -24.84
N SER A 4 11.93 11.84 -24.94
CA SER A 4 11.47 12.67 -23.82
C SER A 4 10.21 13.42 -24.24
N GLY A 5 9.28 13.59 -23.33
CA GLY A 5 7.99 14.18 -23.64
C GLY A 5 7.31 14.80 -22.44
N LYS A 6 6.08 15.24 -22.67
CA LYS A 6 5.18 15.76 -21.66
C LYS A 6 3.79 15.21 -21.89
N ASP A 7 3.21 14.64 -20.86
CA ASP A 7 1.83 14.19 -20.86
C ASP A 7 0.98 14.96 -19.87
N LYS A 8 -0.29 15.01 -20.15
CA LYS A 8 -1.29 15.69 -19.32
C LYS A 8 -2.44 14.75 -19.02
N PHE A 9 -2.66 14.52 -17.74
CA PHE A 9 -3.78 13.75 -17.24
C PHE A 9 -4.71 14.68 -16.46
N ARG A 10 -5.98 14.61 -16.71
CA ARG A 10 -6.99 15.28 -15.90
C ARG A 10 -7.61 14.27 -14.96
N ILE A 11 -7.48 14.52 -13.65
CA ILE A 11 -8.19 13.73 -12.65
C ILE A 11 -9.67 14.04 -12.74
N LYS A 12 -10.52 13.03 -12.75
CA LYS A 12 -11.97 13.21 -12.62
C LYS A 12 -12.28 13.88 -11.29
N SER A 13 -13.07 14.96 -11.31
CA SER A 13 -13.26 15.82 -10.15
C SER A 13 -13.83 15.03 -8.95
N GLU A 14 -14.73 14.09 -9.20
CA GLU A 14 -15.32 13.21 -8.20
C GLU A 14 -14.32 12.19 -7.60
N ARG A 15 -13.23 11.93 -8.29
CA ARG A 15 -12.18 10.98 -7.83
C ARG A 15 -11.01 11.65 -7.11
N LEU A 16 -10.94 12.97 -7.12
CA LEU A 16 -9.84 13.72 -6.50
C LEU A 16 -9.71 13.45 -4.98
N PRO A 17 -10.80 13.49 -4.19
CA PRO A 17 -10.71 13.19 -2.75
C PRO A 17 -10.20 11.76 -2.49
N GLU A 18 -10.68 10.80 -3.26
CA GLU A 18 -10.26 9.41 -3.17
C GLU A 18 -8.77 9.25 -3.51
N PHE A 19 -8.31 9.87 -4.60
CA PHE A 19 -6.90 9.85 -4.99
C PHE A 19 -6.00 10.39 -3.89
N ILE A 20 -6.35 11.55 -3.31
CA ILE A 20 -5.57 12.16 -2.21
C ILE A 20 -5.59 11.26 -0.98
N SER A 21 -6.75 10.72 -0.60
CA SER A 21 -6.91 9.82 0.55
C SER A 21 -6.06 8.55 0.43
N LYS A 22 -6.01 7.94 -0.77
CA LYS A 22 -5.19 6.76 -1.03
C LYS A 22 -3.69 7.07 -0.94
N LEU A 23 -3.25 8.23 -1.47
CA LEU A 23 -1.86 8.67 -1.31
C LEU A 23 -1.53 8.92 0.17
N GLU A 24 -2.42 9.56 0.93
CA GLU A 24 -2.23 9.80 2.36
C GLU A 24 -2.09 8.47 3.12
N ASP A 25 -2.94 7.52 2.83
CA ASP A 25 -2.88 6.20 3.46
C ASP A 25 -1.57 5.46 3.15
N LEU A 26 -1.07 5.54 1.92
CA LEU A 26 0.23 4.97 1.55
C LEU A 26 1.39 5.59 2.32
N THR A 27 1.29 6.85 2.76
CA THR A 27 2.34 7.50 3.58
C THR A 27 2.48 6.89 4.98
N LYS A 28 1.53 6.08 5.42
CA LYS A 28 1.63 5.32 6.69
C LYS A 28 2.65 4.18 6.59
N ILE A 29 2.89 3.66 5.38
CA ILE A 29 3.88 2.61 5.12
C ILE A 29 5.28 3.23 5.04
N SER A 30 5.47 4.21 4.16
CA SER A 30 6.75 4.88 3.92
C SER A 30 6.52 6.30 3.41
N ASP A 31 7.51 7.17 3.56
CA ASP A 31 7.47 8.52 2.98
C ASP A 31 7.86 8.56 1.49
N SER A 32 7.74 7.41 0.82
CA SER A 32 8.00 7.26 -0.60
C SER A 32 6.87 6.46 -1.25
N ILE A 33 6.35 6.98 -2.37
CA ILE A 33 5.24 6.36 -3.12
C ILE A 33 5.67 6.24 -4.58
N LYS A 34 5.34 5.10 -5.19
CA LYS A 34 5.41 4.92 -6.64
C LYS A 34 4.01 4.85 -7.22
N ILE A 35 3.80 5.55 -8.33
CA ILE A 35 2.57 5.50 -9.12
C ILE A 35 2.95 5.00 -10.50
N LYS A 36 2.32 3.92 -10.95
CA LYS A 36 2.45 3.37 -12.30
C LYS A 36 1.13 3.62 -13.03
N ILE A 37 1.18 4.40 -14.10
CA ILE A 37 0.01 4.68 -14.95
C ILE A 37 0.18 3.87 -16.22
N GLU A 38 -0.70 2.90 -16.42
CA GLU A 38 -0.80 2.10 -17.65
C GLU A 38 -2.17 2.37 -18.31
N SER A 39 -2.38 1.92 -19.53
CA SER A 39 -3.62 2.19 -20.28
C SER A 39 -4.87 1.69 -19.55
N ASP A 40 -4.81 0.52 -18.93
CA ASP A 40 -5.93 -0.14 -18.28
C ASP A 40 -5.97 0.06 -16.76
N ASN A 41 -4.81 0.24 -16.13
CA ASN A 41 -4.69 0.25 -14.67
C ASN A 41 -3.69 1.29 -14.16
N THR A 42 -4.06 2.00 -13.12
CA THR A 42 -3.16 2.84 -12.32
C THR A 42 -2.90 2.17 -10.98
N MET A 43 -1.65 1.75 -10.75
CA MET A 43 -1.23 1.18 -9.48
C MET A 43 -0.45 2.22 -8.67
N MET A 44 -0.90 2.48 -7.44
CA MET A 44 -0.18 3.31 -6.49
C MET A 44 0.30 2.43 -5.35
N TYR A 45 1.56 2.55 -4.94
CA TYR A 45 2.07 1.72 -3.85
C TYR A 45 3.18 2.37 -3.04
N SER A 46 3.36 1.85 -1.83
CA SER A 46 4.44 2.20 -0.93
C SER A 46 5.07 0.94 -0.33
N ILE A 47 6.38 0.94 -0.15
CA ILE A 47 7.16 -0.17 0.38
C ILE A 47 8.02 0.32 1.54
N LEU A 48 8.04 -0.43 2.62
CA LEU A 48 9.00 -0.30 3.70
C LEU A 48 9.97 -1.50 3.68
N GLY A 49 11.26 -1.22 3.75
CA GLY A 49 12.32 -2.22 3.71
C GLY A 49 12.98 -2.31 2.31
N LYS A 50 14.32 -2.31 2.30
CA LYS A 50 15.12 -2.35 1.06
C LYS A 50 15.46 -3.78 0.63
N ALA A 51 16.11 -4.53 1.50
CA ALA A 51 16.50 -5.93 1.22
C ALA A 51 15.30 -6.87 1.41
N THR A 52 14.66 -6.81 2.56
CA THR A 52 13.43 -7.54 2.90
C THR A 52 12.27 -6.56 2.97
N VAL A 53 11.16 -6.89 2.32
CA VAL A 53 9.94 -6.08 2.40
C VAL A 53 9.31 -6.32 3.76
N LEU A 54 9.30 -5.29 4.62
CA LEU A 54 8.67 -5.34 5.95
C LEU A 54 7.18 -5.03 5.88
N ALA A 55 6.82 -4.08 5.02
CA ALA A 55 5.44 -3.75 4.72
C ALA A 55 5.32 -3.28 3.27
N PHE A 56 4.22 -3.64 2.64
CA PHE A 56 3.85 -3.20 1.30
C PHE A 56 2.36 -2.94 1.28
N LYS A 57 1.97 -1.80 0.70
CA LYS A 57 0.56 -1.51 0.43
C LYS A 57 0.40 -0.97 -0.98
N ASN A 58 -0.60 -1.45 -1.68
CA ASN A 58 -0.95 -0.92 -3.00
C ASN A 58 -2.45 -0.68 -3.15
N TYR A 59 -2.77 0.20 -4.08
CA TYR A 59 -4.08 0.42 -4.64
C TYR A 59 -4.03 0.20 -6.14
N ASN A 60 -5.07 -0.45 -6.67
CA ASN A 60 -5.26 -0.61 -8.11
C ASN A 60 -6.56 0.07 -8.50
N ILE A 61 -6.50 0.99 -9.43
CA ILE A 61 -7.67 1.75 -9.92
C ILE A 61 -7.65 1.66 -11.44
N PRO A 62 -8.75 1.31 -12.10
CA PRO A 62 -8.83 1.43 -13.55
C PRO A 62 -8.46 2.86 -13.98
N THR A 63 -7.51 2.99 -14.91
CA THR A 63 -7.01 4.31 -15.35
C THR A 63 -8.14 5.20 -15.88
N SER A 64 -9.09 4.60 -16.59
CA SER A 64 -10.29 5.28 -17.08
C SER A 64 -11.26 5.74 -15.97
N GLU A 65 -11.20 5.18 -14.77
CA GLU A 65 -11.98 5.65 -13.64
C GLU A 65 -11.34 6.86 -12.95
N LEU A 66 -10.01 6.91 -12.90
CA LEU A 66 -9.25 7.96 -12.22
C LEU A 66 -9.08 9.21 -13.08
N PHE A 67 -8.78 9.00 -14.38
CA PHE A 67 -8.46 10.08 -15.30
C PHE A 67 -9.51 10.23 -16.43
N GLU A 68 -9.64 11.47 -16.90
CA GLU A 68 -10.26 11.74 -18.22
C GLU A 68 -9.23 11.39 -19.30
N VAL A 69 -9.14 10.13 -19.71
CA VAL A 69 -8.22 9.66 -20.75
C VAL A 69 -8.86 9.89 -22.09
N LYS A 70 -8.15 10.53 -23.03
CA LYS A 70 -8.66 10.80 -24.38
C LYS A 70 -8.27 9.74 -25.39
N ASP A 71 -7.13 9.10 -25.19
CA ASP A 71 -6.56 8.10 -26.10
C ASP A 71 -5.86 7.00 -25.26
N ASP A 72 -5.68 5.82 -25.86
CA ASP A 72 -4.89 4.75 -25.24
C ASP A 72 -3.43 5.23 -25.08
N LEU A 73 -2.88 4.98 -23.90
CA LEU A 73 -1.48 5.26 -23.64
C LEU A 73 -0.60 4.28 -24.44
N GLU A 74 0.29 4.82 -25.26
CA GLU A 74 1.25 4.00 -26.03
C GLU A 74 2.34 3.38 -25.14
N TYR A 75 2.53 3.91 -23.91
CA TYR A 75 3.55 3.48 -22.95
C TYR A 75 3.06 3.68 -21.52
N GLY A 76 3.63 2.93 -20.60
CA GLY A 76 3.42 3.14 -19.17
C GLY A 76 4.23 4.34 -18.63
N ILE A 77 3.75 4.97 -17.56
CA ILE A 77 4.45 6.08 -16.89
C ILE A 77 4.68 5.73 -15.45
N ASP A 78 5.95 5.73 -15.03
CA ASP A 78 6.37 5.52 -13.65
C ASP A 78 6.70 6.86 -12.98
N ILE A 79 6.04 7.12 -11.85
CA ILE A 79 6.20 8.33 -11.05
C ILE A 79 6.68 7.93 -9.66
N ILE A 80 7.81 8.49 -9.23
CA ILE A 80 8.35 8.30 -7.89
C ILE A 80 8.24 9.59 -7.10
N ILE A 81 7.54 9.53 -5.98
CA ILE A 81 7.31 10.66 -5.08
C ILE A 81 8.07 10.39 -3.79
N LEU A 82 9.14 11.13 -3.57
CA LEU A 82 9.86 11.19 -2.29
C LEU A 82 9.28 12.29 -1.40
N ASN A 83 9.39 12.17 -0.08
CA ASN A 83 8.71 13.05 0.89
C ASN A 83 7.20 13.14 0.64
N ALA A 84 6.58 11.98 0.46
CA ALA A 84 5.18 11.85 0.06
C ALA A 84 4.23 12.54 1.05
N LYS A 85 4.54 12.54 2.34
CA LYS A 85 3.76 13.29 3.37
C LYS A 85 3.68 14.79 3.05
N LYS A 86 4.80 15.39 2.60
CA LYS A 86 4.81 16.81 2.22
C LYS A 86 4.03 17.03 0.92
N PHE A 87 4.18 16.11 -0.03
CA PHE A 87 3.45 16.16 -1.29
C PHE A 87 1.94 16.11 -1.05
N VAL A 88 1.45 15.14 -0.29
CA VAL A 88 0.02 14.99 0.06
C VAL A 88 -0.51 16.21 0.80
N LYS A 89 0.25 16.76 1.78
CA LYS A 89 -0.14 18.01 2.45
C LYS A 89 -0.38 19.15 1.47
N ASN A 90 0.41 19.25 0.41
CA ASN A 90 0.20 20.27 -0.63
C ASN A 90 -1.05 19.96 -1.47
N LEU A 91 -1.34 18.69 -1.76
CA LEU A 91 -2.54 18.30 -2.50
C LEU A 91 -3.83 18.58 -1.73
N ASN A 92 -3.81 18.53 -0.40
CA ASN A 92 -4.96 18.82 0.45
C ASN A 92 -5.45 20.30 0.36
N PHE A 93 -4.68 21.18 -0.29
CA PHE A 93 -5.15 22.54 -0.62
C PHE A 93 -5.99 22.58 -1.92
N LEU A 94 -6.02 21.50 -2.70
CA LEU A 94 -6.92 21.39 -3.85
C LEU A 94 -8.35 21.19 -3.34
N LYS A 95 -9.27 21.97 -3.89
CA LYS A 95 -10.68 21.93 -3.47
C LYS A 95 -11.43 20.84 -4.21
N GLU A 96 -12.42 20.27 -3.54
CA GLU A 96 -13.40 19.40 -4.20
C GLU A 96 -14.02 20.10 -5.42
N ASN A 97 -14.28 19.33 -6.47
CA ASN A 97 -14.84 19.80 -7.75
C ASN A 97 -13.96 20.75 -8.56
N GLU A 98 -12.71 21.00 -8.18
CA GLU A 98 -11.77 21.68 -9.06
C GLU A 98 -11.34 20.76 -10.22
N LYS A 99 -11.14 21.37 -11.39
CA LYS A 99 -10.51 20.67 -12.50
C LYS A 99 -9.01 20.56 -12.21
N VAL A 100 -8.56 19.37 -11.84
CA VAL A 100 -7.16 19.10 -11.52
C VAL A 100 -6.47 18.39 -12.68
N THR A 101 -5.36 18.98 -13.13
CA THR A 101 -4.53 18.43 -14.21
C THR A 101 -3.16 18.09 -13.65
N ILE A 102 -2.67 16.89 -13.95
CA ILE A 102 -1.29 16.46 -13.71
C ILE A 102 -0.54 16.59 -15.03
N GLU A 103 0.47 17.45 -15.05
CA GLU A 103 1.43 17.53 -16.17
C GLU A 103 2.69 16.77 -15.77
N ILE A 104 3.05 15.77 -16.57
CA ILE A 104 4.20 14.91 -16.31
C ILE A 104 5.25 15.18 -17.37
N THR A 105 6.44 15.59 -16.96
CA THR A 105 7.62 15.61 -17.84
C THR A 105 8.35 14.29 -17.62
N HIS A 106 8.56 13.52 -18.68
CA HIS A 106 9.14 12.19 -18.61
C HIS A 106 10.26 11.97 -19.61
N LYS A 107 10.99 10.88 -19.41
CA LYS A 107 12.05 10.38 -20.27
C LYS A 107 11.92 8.86 -20.35
N GLU A 108 12.29 8.28 -21.49
CA GLU A 108 12.36 6.84 -21.69
C GLU A 108 13.15 6.16 -20.56
N SER A 109 12.59 5.11 -19.98
CA SER A 109 13.27 4.34 -18.94
C SER A 109 14.52 3.67 -19.49
N GLN A 110 15.54 3.50 -18.63
CA GLN A 110 16.76 2.79 -19.01
C GLN A 110 16.61 1.28 -18.90
N GLU A 111 15.58 0.81 -18.20
CA GLU A 111 15.36 -0.61 -17.93
C GLU A 111 14.29 -1.24 -18.83
N ASP A 112 13.33 -0.45 -19.31
CA ASP A 112 12.19 -0.93 -20.10
C ASP A 112 11.76 0.16 -21.09
N ASP A 113 11.85 -0.10 -22.38
CA ASP A 113 11.52 0.83 -23.46
C ASP A 113 10.00 1.07 -23.62
N THR A 114 9.18 0.26 -22.95
CA THR A 114 7.72 0.42 -22.87
C THR A 114 7.28 1.34 -21.73
N ILE A 115 8.22 1.84 -20.90
CA ILE A 115 7.96 2.68 -19.75
C ILE A 115 8.67 4.02 -19.87
N MET A 116 7.98 5.07 -19.44
CA MET A 116 8.53 6.42 -19.30
C MET A 116 8.69 6.76 -17.81
N ASP A 117 9.91 7.14 -17.41
CA ASP A 117 10.19 7.64 -16.06
C ASP A 117 9.84 9.11 -15.94
N ALA A 118 8.96 9.46 -15.01
CA ALA A 118 8.63 10.85 -14.70
C ALA A 118 9.82 11.55 -14.05
N ARG A 119 10.21 12.71 -14.57
CA ARG A 119 11.29 13.56 -14.05
C ARG A 119 10.75 14.75 -13.27
N ALA A 120 9.58 15.21 -13.59
CA ALA A 120 8.90 16.28 -12.90
C ALA A 120 7.39 16.14 -13.02
N LEU A 121 6.71 16.52 -11.97
CA LEU A 121 5.25 16.63 -11.91
C LEU A 121 4.87 18.08 -11.66
N GLN A 122 3.80 18.49 -12.31
CA GLN A 122 3.11 19.72 -11.99
C GLN A 122 1.62 19.44 -11.87
N ILE A 123 1.08 19.64 -10.68
CA ILE A 123 -0.35 19.49 -10.42
C ILE A 123 -0.97 20.88 -10.36
N VAL A 124 -1.93 21.12 -11.23
CA VAL A 124 -2.60 22.40 -11.35
C VAL A 124 -4.08 22.23 -11.06
N GLY A 125 -4.57 22.95 -10.07
CA GLY A 125 -6.00 23.02 -9.71
C GLY A 125 -6.37 24.44 -9.29
N GLY A 126 -7.35 25.03 -9.96
CA GLY A 126 -7.75 26.41 -9.70
C GLY A 126 -6.58 27.40 -9.80
N LYS A 127 -6.27 28.06 -8.68
CA LYS A 127 -5.11 28.97 -8.55
C LYS A 127 -3.86 28.29 -7.99
N LEU A 128 -3.97 27.03 -7.56
CA LEU A 128 -2.85 26.30 -6.96
C LEU A 128 -2.05 25.58 -8.04
N LYS A 129 -0.74 25.66 -7.90
CA LYS A 129 0.23 24.95 -8.70
C LYS A 129 1.25 24.29 -7.79
N VAL A 130 1.24 22.97 -7.75
CA VAL A 130 2.19 22.17 -6.99
C VAL A 130 3.22 21.61 -7.97
N ASN A 131 4.48 21.96 -7.77
CA ASN A 131 5.57 21.39 -8.55
C ASN A 131 6.30 20.34 -7.71
N TRP A 132 6.67 19.25 -8.33
CA TRP A 132 7.40 18.16 -7.71
C TRP A 132 8.49 17.65 -8.63
N ILE A 133 9.67 17.40 -8.11
CA ILE A 133 10.75 16.74 -8.83
C ILE A 133 10.61 15.25 -8.57
N GLY A 134 10.57 14.45 -9.62
CA GLY A 134 10.51 12.99 -9.53
C GLY A 134 11.75 12.41 -8.86
N GLY A 135 11.58 11.31 -8.11
CA GLY A 135 12.68 10.51 -7.60
C GLY A 135 13.33 9.66 -8.70
N GLU A 136 14.49 9.11 -8.41
CA GLU A 136 15.17 8.19 -9.32
C GLU A 136 14.57 6.79 -9.21
N HIS A 137 14.58 6.08 -10.33
CA HIS A 137 13.93 4.76 -10.47
C HIS A 137 14.37 3.72 -9.42
N TYR A 138 15.65 3.72 -9.02
CA TYR A 138 16.21 2.78 -8.03
C TYR A 138 15.83 3.07 -6.57
N GLU A 139 15.18 4.18 -6.29
CA GLU A 139 14.84 4.58 -4.90
C GLU A 139 13.68 3.77 -4.33
N ILE A 140 12.79 3.27 -5.18
CA ILE A 140 11.69 2.38 -4.78
C ILE A 140 11.75 1.11 -5.62
N LYS A 141 11.83 -0.05 -4.94
CA LYS A 141 11.81 -1.37 -5.59
C LYS A 141 10.64 -1.48 -6.55
N ASP A 142 10.92 -1.87 -7.78
CA ASP A 142 9.86 -2.08 -8.75
C ASP A 142 9.04 -3.32 -8.43
N MET A 143 7.72 -3.15 -8.49
CA MET A 143 6.75 -4.22 -8.26
C MET A 143 5.96 -4.42 -9.55
N ASN A 144 6.12 -5.59 -10.13
CA ASN A 144 5.37 -5.99 -11.31
C ASN A 144 4.03 -6.59 -10.89
N LYS A 145 2.92 -6.10 -11.46
CA LYS A 145 1.56 -6.56 -11.16
C LYS A 145 1.43 -8.09 -11.23
N LYS A 146 1.96 -8.71 -12.29
CA LYS A 146 1.90 -10.17 -12.47
C LYS A 146 2.60 -10.94 -11.35
N LYS A 147 3.76 -10.47 -10.91
CA LYS A 147 4.49 -11.07 -9.76
C LYS A 147 3.75 -10.84 -8.45
N LEU A 148 3.13 -9.66 -8.29
CA LEU A 148 2.28 -9.36 -7.13
C LEU A 148 1.05 -10.27 -7.10
N ASP A 149 0.33 -10.39 -8.20
CA ASP A 149 -0.86 -11.23 -8.29
C ASP A 149 -0.55 -12.71 -8.02
N GLN A 150 0.64 -13.17 -8.41
CA GLN A 150 1.12 -14.52 -8.10
C GLN A 150 1.54 -14.67 -6.64
N GLY A 151 2.31 -13.71 -6.11
CA GLY A 151 2.84 -13.75 -4.74
C GLY A 151 1.77 -13.49 -3.67
N LEU A 152 0.75 -12.70 -3.99
CA LEU A 152 -0.36 -12.36 -3.11
C LEU A 152 -1.62 -13.19 -3.40
N ASN A 153 -1.47 -14.36 -4.03
CA ASN A 153 -2.59 -15.25 -4.28
C ASN A 153 -3.02 -15.93 -2.98
N ILE A 154 -4.22 -15.59 -2.52
CA ILE A 154 -4.79 -16.10 -1.26
C ILE A 154 -4.93 -17.63 -1.22
N LYS A 155 -5.00 -18.30 -2.39
CA LYS A 155 -5.02 -19.78 -2.46
C LYS A 155 -3.72 -20.42 -1.91
N ASN A 156 -2.65 -19.65 -1.82
CA ASN A 156 -1.37 -20.11 -1.29
C ASN A 156 -1.21 -19.80 0.21
N SER A 157 -2.23 -19.19 0.86
CA SER A 157 -2.19 -18.97 2.30
C SER A 157 -2.27 -20.30 3.06
N ARG A 158 -1.57 -20.38 4.18
CA ARG A 158 -1.64 -21.56 5.08
C ARG A 158 -3.00 -21.66 5.74
N TRP A 159 -3.52 -20.52 6.20
CA TRP A 159 -4.83 -20.38 6.82
C TRP A 159 -5.27 -18.92 6.75
N SER A 160 -6.53 -18.67 7.04
CA SER A 160 -7.11 -17.34 7.08
C SER A 160 -8.15 -17.23 8.19
N PHE A 161 -8.36 -16.03 8.69
CA PHE A 161 -9.34 -15.72 9.71
C PHE A 161 -9.94 -14.34 9.47
N ASN A 162 -11.07 -14.07 10.10
CA ASN A 162 -11.77 -12.80 10.00
C ASN A 162 -11.74 -12.08 11.36
N ILE A 163 -11.68 -10.76 11.30
CA ILE A 163 -11.88 -9.90 12.47
C ILE A 163 -13.02 -8.95 12.14
N ASP A 164 -14.01 -8.89 13.01
CA ASP A 164 -15.08 -7.93 12.89
C ASP A 164 -14.60 -6.52 13.24
N LYS A 165 -15.29 -5.50 12.72
CA LYS A 165 -14.94 -4.11 12.92
C LYS A 165 -14.86 -3.70 14.39
N SER A 166 -15.79 -4.20 15.21
CA SER A 166 -15.80 -3.96 16.67
C SER A 166 -14.55 -4.49 17.33
N ASP A 167 -14.22 -5.76 17.05
CA ASP A 167 -13.06 -6.43 17.64
C ASP A 167 -11.76 -5.78 17.19
N PHE A 168 -11.68 -5.40 15.91
CA PHE A 168 -10.51 -4.68 15.40
C PHE A 168 -10.34 -3.29 16.05
N ALA A 169 -11.44 -2.58 16.30
CA ALA A 169 -11.41 -1.31 17.03
C ALA A 169 -10.92 -1.50 18.48
N ASP A 170 -11.35 -2.57 19.15
CA ASP A 170 -10.91 -2.90 20.50
C ASP A 170 -9.42 -3.31 20.53
N ILE A 171 -8.95 -4.09 19.55
CA ILE A 171 -7.52 -4.40 19.39
C ILE A 171 -6.69 -3.12 19.25
N LYS A 172 -7.09 -2.20 18.37
CA LYS A 172 -6.41 -0.90 18.21
C LYS A 172 -6.37 -0.11 19.51
N LYS A 173 -7.49 -0.07 20.23
CA LYS A 173 -7.60 0.64 21.50
C LYS A 173 -6.70 0.01 22.58
N LEU A 174 -6.77 -1.30 22.78
CA LEU A 174 -5.95 -2.04 23.74
C LEU A 174 -4.45 -1.86 23.41
N SER A 175 -4.08 -2.01 22.14
CA SER A 175 -2.69 -1.81 21.70
C SER A 175 -2.19 -0.37 21.86
N SER A 176 -3.08 0.61 21.94
CA SER A 176 -2.68 2.02 22.17
C SER A 176 -2.36 2.31 23.64
N ILE A 177 -2.86 1.52 24.57
CA ILE A 177 -2.67 1.71 26.02
C ILE A 177 -1.30 1.21 26.46
N ASN A 178 -0.82 0.13 25.85
CA ASN A 178 0.43 -0.53 26.23
C ASN A 178 1.60 -0.05 25.39
N GLY A 179 2.80 -0.01 25.99
CA GLY A 179 4.03 0.48 25.37
C GLY A 179 4.74 -0.51 24.46
N ASP A 180 4.32 -1.78 24.44
CA ASP A 180 4.96 -2.82 23.65
C ASP A 180 4.93 -2.52 22.14
N ARG A 181 5.93 -3.02 21.41
CA ARG A 181 6.04 -2.83 19.98
C ARG A 181 5.36 -3.91 19.16
N ILE A 182 5.13 -5.06 19.78
CA ILE A 182 4.71 -6.28 19.11
C ILE A 182 3.29 -6.68 19.49
N LEU A 183 2.63 -7.29 18.53
CA LEU A 183 1.36 -7.97 18.66
C LEU A 183 1.61 -9.44 18.31
N GLN A 184 1.10 -10.36 19.10
CA GLN A 184 1.18 -11.79 18.83
C GLN A 184 -0.13 -12.27 18.22
N ILE A 185 -0.05 -13.08 17.18
CA ILE A 185 -1.18 -13.80 16.59
C ILE A 185 -0.92 -15.28 16.83
N GLY A 186 -1.61 -15.83 17.80
CA GLY A 186 -1.52 -17.24 18.18
C GLY A 186 -2.61 -18.06 17.51
N VAL A 187 -2.26 -19.28 17.11
CA VAL A 187 -3.23 -20.31 16.73
C VAL A 187 -2.96 -21.52 17.60
N ASN A 188 -3.96 -21.93 18.37
CA ASN A 188 -3.85 -23.10 19.24
C ASN A 188 -5.16 -23.89 19.22
N ALA A 189 -5.08 -25.17 18.86
CA ALA A 189 -6.25 -26.06 18.74
C ALA A 189 -7.40 -25.44 17.92
N GLY A 190 -7.06 -24.76 16.82
CA GLY A 190 -8.02 -24.12 15.94
C GLY A 190 -8.51 -22.73 16.40
N LYS A 191 -8.17 -22.28 17.59
CA LYS A 191 -8.53 -20.94 18.06
C LYS A 191 -7.50 -19.90 17.64
N VAL A 192 -7.96 -18.82 17.04
CA VAL A 192 -7.13 -17.66 16.71
C VAL A 192 -7.21 -16.66 17.86
N VAL A 193 -6.06 -16.32 18.42
CA VAL A 193 -5.94 -15.40 19.54
C VAL A 193 -4.98 -14.28 19.17
N ILE A 194 -5.38 -13.04 19.41
CA ILE A 194 -4.51 -11.87 19.31
C ILE A 194 -4.19 -11.41 20.71
N SER A 195 -2.91 -11.17 20.99
CA SER A 195 -2.45 -10.78 22.31
C SER A 195 -1.29 -9.80 22.28
N GLU A 196 -1.07 -9.13 23.38
CA GLU A 196 0.12 -8.34 23.67
C GLU A 196 0.73 -8.90 24.96
N THR A 197 2.02 -9.19 24.96
CA THR A 197 2.73 -9.96 25.99
C THR A 197 2.27 -9.63 27.42
N ALA A 198 1.65 -10.58 28.08
CA ALA A 198 1.15 -10.51 29.46
C ALA A 198 0.17 -9.36 29.79
N ALA A 199 -0.25 -8.57 28.80
CA ALA A 199 -1.13 -7.43 29.02
C ALA A 199 -2.60 -7.76 28.74
N TRP A 200 -2.90 -8.37 27.62
CA TRP A 200 -4.24 -8.76 27.21
C TRP A 200 -4.20 -9.86 26.13
N GLU A 201 -5.30 -10.56 26.04
CA GLU A 201 -5.54 -11.63 25.06
C GLU A 201 -7.00 -11.56 24.61
N MET A 202 -7.24 -11.75 23.32
CA MET A 202 -8.57 -11.74 22.72
C MET A 202 -8.71 -12.93 21.75
N GLU A 203 -9.67 -13.81 21.99
CA GLU A 203 -10.07 -14.86 21.05
C GLU A 203 -10.89 -14.20 19.93
N ILE A 204 -10.46 -14.39 18.67
CA ILE A 204 -11.00 -13.67 17.51
C ILE A 204 -11.83 -14.59 16.62
N ASP A 205 -11.32 -15.78 16.33
CA ASP A 205 -11.93 -16.67 15.35
C ASP A 205 -11.60 -18.13 15.69
N THR A 206 -12.30 -19.04 15.03
CA THR A 206 -12.00 -20.49 15.08
C THR A 206 -11.80 -20.98 13.66
N ILE A 207 -10.63 -21.57 13.40
CA ILE A 207 -10.22 -22.05 12.11
C ILE A 207 -9.87 -23.53 12.15
N ASP A 208 -9.95 -24.19 11.00
CA ASP A 208 -9.47 -25.56 10.84
C ASP A 208 -7.95 -25.53 10.63
N ALA A 209 -7.19 -25.56 11.72
CA ALA A 209 -5.73 -25.52 11.68
C ALA A 209 -5.15 -26.70 12.49
N GLU A 210 -4.43 -27.56 11.79
CA GLU A 210 -3.78 -28.76 12.38
C GLU A 210 -2.57 -28.42 13.27
N ARG A 211 -1.98 -27.23 13.14
CA ARG A 211 -0.73 -26.85 13.82
C ARG A 211 -0.88 -25.56 14.59
N SER A 212 -0.29 -25.53 15.78
CA SER A 212 -0.10 -24.30 16.54
C SER A 212 0.87 -23.38 15.80
N ALA A 213 0.61 -22.08 15.86
CA ALA A 213 1.48 -21.05 15.35
C ALA A 213 1.52 -19.86 16.32
N ASN A 214 2.67 -19.21 16.40
CA ASN A 214 2.82 -17.95 17.11
C ASN A 214 3.57 -16.98 16.18
N LEU A 215 2.88 -15.94 15.73
CA LEU A 215 3.37 -14.99 14.76
C LEU A 215 3.51 -13.64 15.42
N ILE A 216 4.60 -12.96 15.16
CA ILE A 216 4.91 -11.68 15.76
C ILE A 216 4.77 -10.59 14.71
N LEU A 217 3.92 -9.60 14.99
CA LEU A 217 3.67 -8.46 14.12
C LEU A 217 4.03 -7.16 14.84
N ASN A 218 4.68 -6.23 14.13
CA ASN A 218 4.89 -4.89 14.66
C ASN A 218 3.58 -4.09 14.67
N LYS A 219 3.10 -3.72 15.86
CA LYS A 219 1.79 -3.09 16.03
C LYS A 219 1.64 -1.72 15.37
N LYS A 220 2.74 -1.04 15.01
CA LYS A 220 2.67 0.22 14.25
C LYS A 220 1.90 0.07 12.93
N PHE A 221 1.85 -1.15 12.38
CA PHE A 221 1.15 -1.43 11.14
C PHE A 221 -0.38 -1.59 11.29
N LEU A 222 -0.91 -1.69 12.51
CA LEU A 222 -2.37 -1.71 12.71
C LEU A 222 -3.05 -0.49 12.10
N GLY A 223 -2.38 0.67 12.14
CA GLY A 223 -2.87 1.90 11.51
C GLY A 223 -2.87 1.90 9.97
N CYS A 224 -2.22 0.91 9.35
CA CYS A 224 -2.19 0.74 7.89
C CYS A 224 -3.34 -0.13 7.38
N ILE A 225 -4.05 -0.84 8.27
CA ILE A 225 -5.20 -1.68 7.93
C ILE A 225 -6.42 -0.76 7.85
N ASN A 226 -7.11 -0.80 6.70
CA ASN A 226 -8.31 -0.01 6.49
C ASN A 226 -9.48 -0.59 7.29
N ASP A 227 -10.31 0.29 7.86
CA ASP A 227 -11.50 -0.13 8.57
C ASP A 227 -12.54 -0.64 7.55
N SER A 228 -13.06 -1.82 7.80
CA SER A 228 -14.19 -2.43 7.07
C SER A 228 -15.05 -3.21 8.06
N ASP A 229 -16.26 -3.58 7.66
CA ASP A 229 -17.18 -4.30 8.55
C ASP A 229 -16.64 -5.67 8.96
N SER A 230 -15.86 -6.31 8.07
CA SER A 230 -15.09 -7.51 8.35
C SER A 230 -13.75 -7.43 7.62
N ILE A 231 -12.68 -7.77 8.30
CA ILE A 231 -11.31 -7.74 7.79
C ILE A 231 -10.80 -9.16 7.70
N GLN A 232 -10.49 -9.60 6.49
CA GLN A 232 -9.96 -10.93 6.26
C GLN A 232 -8.44 -10.91 6.21
N PHE A 233 -7.84 -11.76 7.02
CA PHE A 233 -6.39 -11.97 7.13
C PHE A 233 -6.02 -13.31 6.50
N HIS A 234 -5.05 -13.28 5.61
CA HIS A 234 -4.48 -14.48 4.98
C HIS A 234 -3.04 -14.63 5.44
N ILE A 235 -2.73 -15.75 6.05
CA ILE A 235 -1.42 -16.02 6.64
C ILE A 235 -0.59 -16.90 5.72
N PHE A 236 0.60 -16.42 5.43
CA PHE A 236 1.65 -17.12 4.68
C PHE A 236 2.82 -17.45 5.62
N ASP A 237 3.87 -18.08 5.10
CA ASP A 237 5.01 -18.52 5.92
C ASP A 237 5.70 -17.36 6.65
N ASN A 238 5.90 -16.24 5.96
CA ASN A 238 6.72 -15.14 6.44
C ASN A 238 5.98 -13.79 6.49
N PHE A 239 4.71 -13.76 6.08
CA PHE A 239 3.94 -12.53 6.04
C PHE A 239 2.44 -12.79 6.17
N MET A 240 1.74 -11.73 6.48
CA MET A 240 0.29 -11.64 6.50
C MET A 240 -0.17 -10.74 5.36
N LEU A 241 -1.25 -11.13 4.69
CA LEU A 241 -1.93 -10.33 3.68
C LEU A 241 -3.34 -9.97 4.16
N VAL A 242 -3.64 -8.68 4.12
CA VAL A 242 -5.01 -8.16 4.22
C VAL A 242 -5.41 -7.69 2.83
N LYS A 243 -6.49 -8.27 2.32
CA LYS A 243 -6.99 -7.98 0.97
C LYS A 243 -8.29 -7.21 1.05
N HIS A 244 -8.37 -6.11 0.33
CA HIS A 244 -9.57 -5.33 0.07
C HIS A 244 -9.90 -5.36 -1.43
N GLU A 245 -11.05 -4.83 -1.82
CA GLU A 245 -11.49 -4.81 -3.22
C GLU A 245 -10.46 -4.14 -4.16
N ASP A 246 -9.94 -2.99 -3.76
CA ASP A 246 -9.04 -2.14 -4.56
C ASP A 246 -7.60 -2.09 -4.03
N SER A 247 -7.30 -2.79 -2.93
CA SER A 247 -6.00 -2.70 -2.27
C SER A 247 -5.53 -4.01 -1.65
N ASN A 248 -4.22 -4.13 -1.49
CA ASN A 248 -3.60 -5.19 -0.70
C ASN A 248 -2.63 -4.56 0.30
N LEU A 249 -2.62 -5.10 1.51
CA LEU A 249 -1.62 -4.78 2.53
C LEU A 249 -0.89 -6.07 2.92
N MET A 250 0.40 -6.13 2.67
CA MET A 250 1.28 -7.21 3.09
C MET A 250 2.15 -6.71 4.25
N LEU A 251 2.20 -7.49 5.32
CA LEU A 251 3.02 -7.22 6.49
C LEU A 251 3.86 -8.45 6.80
N SER A 252 5.17 -8.30 6.83
CA SER A 252 6.07 -9.37 7.23
C SER A 252 6.03 -9.58 8.75
N PHE A 253 6.12 -10.83 9.18
CA PHE A 253 6.31 -11.17 10.58
C PHE A 253 7.72 -10.79 11.02
N GLU A 254 7.86 -10.36 12.26
CA GLU A 254 9.17 -10.24 12.90
C GLU A 254 9.65 -11.66 13.22
N GLN A 255 10.82 -12.04 12.69
CA GLN A 255 11.45 -13.31 13.05
C GLN A 255 12.01 -13.17 14.47
N ASN A 256 11.71 -14.12 15.35
CA ASN A 256 12.46 -14.30 16.58
C ASN A 256 13.87 -14.78 16.22
N TRP A 257 14.86 -13.93 16.43
CA TRP A 257 16.28 -14.27 16.22
C TRP A 257 16.83 -15.20 17.31
N ASP A 258 16.00 -15.61 18.26
CA ASP A 258 16.41 -16.38 19.44
C ASP A 258 16.30 -17.90 19.27
N GLU A 259 15.98 -18.42 18.09
CA GLU A 259 15.85 -19.87 17.83
C GLU A 259 16.90 -20.48 16.90
N GLU A 260 17.99 -19.76 16.57
CA GLU A 260 19.13 -20.35 15.84
C GLU A 260 20.41 -20.26 16.70
N ASP A 261 20.46 -20.98 17.81
CA ASP A 261 21.70 -21.41 18.46
C ASP A 261 21.40 -22.54 19.46
N GLU A 262 21.05 -23.72 18.95
CA GLU A 262 21.26 -25.00 19.64
C GLU A 262 21.65 -26.10 18.62
#